data_d7375116f86b62ddbd6ee77343a0ae41
#
_entry.id   d7375116f86b62ddbd6ee77343a0ae41
#
_cell.length_a   1.000
_cell.length_b   1.000
_cell.length_c   1.000
_cell.angle_alpha   90.00
_cell.angle_beta   90.00
_cell.angle_gamma   90.00
#
_symmetry.space_group_name_H-M   'P 1'
#
loop_
_entity.id
_entity.type
_entity.pdbx_description
1 polymer ?
#
loop_
_entity_poly.entity_id
_entity_poly.type
_entity_poly.pdbx_seq_one_letter_code
_entity_poly.pdbx_strand_id
1 'polypeptide(L)'
;ISIKMELPEAILFDLDGVLLDTEPLLANAWYETAKEYNYYLSKDKLLELKGRRRIDCAKKVFKWINEEITIEELLITQKLKVDKVLTKAKPFKGAIELIKFCINTKLPIALVTSSSSESFKIKSSANPWLNLFNTKVLGDDKFISDGKPSPDPYLRALKILDVDPRKSWVIEDSYAGSISGLKAECNLMFFSKDIEILNKLINEFNQEKIQKINDLSEIIYYLKLYKGF
;
A
#
# COMPACT_ATOMS: atom_id res chain seq x y z
N ILE A 1 -17.68 5.58 14.19
CA ILE A 1 -17.92 5.58 12.73
C ILE A 1 -18.40 4.18 12.39
N SER A 2 -19.62 4.06 11.84
CA SER A 2 -20.17 2.76 11.41
C SER A 2 -19.62 2.45 10.02
N ILE A 3 -18.93 1.32 9.85
CA ILE A 3 -18.62 0.78 8.53
C ILE A 3 -19.94 0.30 7.92
N LYS A 4 -20.26 0.76 6.71
CA LYS A 4 -21.54 0.46 6.03
C LYS A 4 -21.43 -0.70 5.02
N MET A 5 -20.24 -1.29 4.87
CA MET A 5 -19.98 -2.35 3.92
C MET A 5 -20.34 -3.72 4.50
N GLU A 6 -20.68 -4.66 3.63
CA GLU A 6 -20.86 -6.06 4.03
C GLU A 6 -19.56 -6.67 4.57
N LEU A 7 -19.68 -7.73 5.38
CA LEU A 7 -18.53 -8.45 5.92
C LEU A 7 -17.69 -9.04 4.78
N PRO A 8 -16.37 -8.90 4.85
CA PRO A 8 -15.50 -9.39 3.79
C PRO A 8 -15.30 -10.91 3.85
N GLU A 9 -15.13 -11.52 2.69
CA GLU A 9 -14.62 -12.89 2.56
C GLU A 9 -13.09 -12.93 2.66
N ALA A 10 -12.41 -11.82 2.33
CA ALA A 10 -10.97 -11.64 2.49
C ALA A 10 -10.60 -10.18 2.72
N ILE A 11 -9.44 -9.94 3.32
CA ILE A 11 -8.85 -8.61 3.46
C ILE A 11 -7.46 -8.59 2.82
N LEU A 12 -7.24 -7.64 1.91
CA LEU A 12 -5.97 -7.42 1.23
C LEU A 12 -5.34 -6.13 1.76
N PHE A 13 -4.14 -6.23 2.26
CA PHE A 13 -3.44 -5.15 2.93
C PHE A 13 -2.31 -4.60 2.07
N ASP A 14 -2.26 -3.29 1.89
CA ASP A 14 -1.00 -2.65 1.54
C ASP A 14 -0.05 -2.68 2.74
N LEU A 15 1.24 -2.47 2.49
CA LEU A 15 2.29 -2.48 3.51
C LEU A 15 2.65 -1.07 3.96
N ASP A 16 3.08 -0.23 3.01
CA ASP A 16 3.73 1.04 3.25
C ASP A 16 2.68 2.15 3.44
N GLY A 17 2.54 2.67 4.66
CA GLY A 17 1.50 3.64 5.00
C GLY A 17 0.21 3.00 5.55
N VAL A 18 0.10 1.67 5.53
CA VAL A 18 -1.02 0.92 6.13
C VAL A 18 -0.58 0.08 7.32
N LEU A 19 0.31 -0.87 7.10
CA LEU A 19 0.82 -1.76 8.16
C LEU A 19 2.08 -1.20 8.82
N LEU A 20 2.95 -0.54 8.03
CA LEU A 20 4.18 0.10 8.51
C LEU A 20 4.15 1.60 8.18
N ASP A 21 4.57 2.42 9.14
CA ASP A 21 4.76 3.87 8.97
C ASP A 21 6.10 4.13 8.25
N THR A 22 6.11 3.88 6.94
CA THR A 22 7.27 4.03 6.05
C THR A 22 7.20 5.26 5.17
N GLU A 23 6.03 5.85 4.99
CA GLU A 23 5.81 6.94 4.04
C GLU A 23 6.75 8.14 4.23
N PRO A 24 6.98 8.65 5.45
CA PRO A 24 7.94 9.74 5.64
C PRO A 24 9.36 9.37 5.22
N LEU A 25 9.75 8.11 5.42
CA LEU A 25 11.08 7.60 5.07
C LEU A 25 11.25 7.50 3.54
N LEU A 26 10.21 6.96 2.86
CA LEU A 26 10.21 6.79 1.40
C LEU A 26 10.15 8.14 0.68
N ALA A 27 9.27 9.04 1.14
CA ALA A 27 9.16 10.39 0.60
C ALA A 27 10.48 11.17 0.74
N ASN A 28 11.11 11.12 1.91
CA ASN A 28 12.41 11.76 2.14
C ASN A 28 13.51 11.17 1.27
N ALA A 29 13.54 9.85 1.07
CA ALA A 29 14.53 9.21 0.21
C ALA A 29 14.41 9.69 -1.25
N TRP A 30 13.20 9.87 -1.79
CA TRP A 30 12.98 10.43 -3.12
C TRP A 30 13.32 11.92 -3.18
N TYR A 31 12.95 12.69 -2.16
CA TYR A 31 13.30 14.11 -2.07
C TYR A 31 14.81 14.32 -2.11
N GLU A 32 15.56 13.61 -1.25
CA GLU A 32 17.03 13.71 -1.20
C GLU A 32 17.68 13.13 -2.47
N THR A 33 17.06 12.16 -3.13
CA THR A 33 17.54 11.65 -4.42
C THR A 33 17.43 12.71 -5.51
N ALA A 34 16.28 13.32 -5.68
CA ALA A 34 16.08 14.37 -6.69
C ALA A 34 16.94 15.61 -6.43
N LYS A 35 17.16 15.96 -5.16
CA LYS A 35 18.00 17.07 -4.74
C LYS A 35 19.47 16.91 -5.15
N GLU A 36 20.00 15.68 -5.22
CA GLU A 36 21.35 15.45 -5.74
C GLU A 36 21.51 15.86 -7.22
N TYR A 37 20.39 15.91 -7.94
CA TYR A 37 20.30 16.36 -9.33
C TYR A 37 19.67 17.76 -9.44
N ASN A 38 19.86 18.61 -8.43
CA ASN A 38 19.39 20.00 -8.38
C ASN A 38 17.88 20.15 -8.55
N TYR A 39 17.07 19.09 -8.30
CA TYR A 39 15.64 19.10 -8.44
C TYR A 39 14.93 18.94 -7.09
N TYR A 40 14.06 19.91 -6.75
CA TYR A 40 13.32 19.93 -5.49
C TYR A 40 11.89 19.45 -5.69
N LEU A 41 11.60 18.25 -5.22
CA LEU A 41 10.25 17.67 -5.31
C LEU A 41 9.27 18.43 -4.40
N SER A 42 8.18 18.93 -4.98
CA SER A 42 7.07 19.49 -4.20
C SER A 42 6.30 18.39 -3.46
N LYS A 43 5.48 18.79 -2.49
CA LYS A 43 4.58 17.86 -1.76
C LYS A 43 3.67 17.10 -2.74
N ASP A 44 3.11 17.77 -3.74
CA ASP A 44 2.22 17.13 -4.72
C ASP A 44 2.95 16.07 -5.54
N LYS A 45 4.18 16.35 -5.96
CA LYS A 45 5.02 15.37 -6.67
C LYS A 45 5.36 14.17 -5.80
N LEU A 46 5.65 14.37 -4.51
CA LEU A 46 5.85 13.27 -3.57
C LEU A 46 4.58 12.42 -3.40
N LEU A 47 3.40 13.04 -3.32
CA LEU A 47 2.12 12.33 -3.29
C LEU A 47 1.85 11.53 -4.58
N GLU A 48 2.31 12.01 -5.73
CA GLU A 48 2.22 11.26 -6.99
C GLU A 48 3.09 9.99 -7.01
N LEU A 49 4.16 9.92 -6.22
CA LEU A 49 5.03 8.76 -6.11
C LEU A 49 4.47 7.70 -5.15
N LYS A 50 3.66 8.13 -4.18
CA LYS A 50 3.14 7.28 -3.13
C LYS A 50 2.37 6.07 -3.67
N GLY A 51 2.60 4.89 -3.08
CA GLY A 51 1.92 3.64 -3.42
C GLY A 51 2.41 2.95 -4.71
N ARG A 52 3.40 3.51 -5.42
CA ARG A 52 3.94 2.98 -6.68
C ARG A 52 5.20 2.14 -6.47
N ARG A 53 5.49 1.26 -7.43
CA ARG A 53 6.79 0.56 -7.46
C ARG A 53 7.93 1.57 -7.63
N ARG A 54 9.08 1.26 -7.05
CA ARG A 54 10.28 2.12 -7.13
C ARG A 54 10.68 2.47 -8.57
N ILE A 55 10.58 1.51 -9.50
CA ILE A 55 10.85 1.75 -10.93
C ILE A 55 9.86 2.76 -11.55
N ASP A 56 8.60 2.70 -11.18
CA ASP A 56 7.57 3.62 -11.69
C ASP A 56 7.77 5.03 -11.11
N CYS A 57 8.21 5.12 -9.85
CA CYS A 57 8.65 6.39 -9.26
C CYS A 57 9.87 6.97 -9.98
N ALA A 58 10.89 6.15 -10.23
CA ALA A 58 12.09 6.58 -10.94
C ALA A 58 11.78 7.13 -12.34
N LYS A 59 10.89 6.47 -13.09
CA LYS A 59 10.40 6.94 -14.39
C LYS A 59 9.69 8.30 -14.31
N LYS A 60 8.94 8.56 -13.23
CA LYS A 60 8.31 9.87 -13.02
C LYS A 60 9.34 10.94 -12.67
N VAL A 61 10.21 10.66 -11.70
CA VAL A 61 11.27 11.58 -11.27
C VAL A 61 12.19 11.93 -12.42
N PHE A 62 12.59 10.95 -13.23
CA PHE A 62 13.39 11.14 -14.44
C PHE A 62 12.75 12.17 -15.41
N LYS A 63 11.44 12.11 -15.61
CA LYS A 63 10.72 13.07 -16.48
C LYS A 63 10.69 14.50 -15.92
N TRP A 64 10.87 14.66 -14.61
CA TRP A 64 10.83 15.98 -13.96
C TRP A 64 12.22 16.62 -13.87
N ILE A 65 13.27 15.81 -13.83
CA ILE A 65 14.66 16.28 -13.76
C ILE A 65 15.13 16.65 -15.19
N ASN A 66 15.70 17.83 -15.34
CA ASN A 66 16.22 18.32 -16.61
C ASN A 66 17.76 18.26 -16.64
N GLU A 67 18.31 17.08 -16.32
CA GLU A 67 19.75 16.82 -16.28
C GLU A 67 20.07 15.55 -17.05
N GLU A 68 21.31 15.38 -17.48
CA GLU A 68 21.79 14.16 -18.14
C GLU A 68 22.00 13.05 -17.11
N ILE A 69 20.92 12.33 -16.80
CA ILE A 69 20.93 11.18 -15.89
C ILE A 69 20.18 10.01 -16.51
N THR A 70 20.36 8.83 -15.94
CA THR A 70 19.59 7.64 -16.30
C THR A 70 18.64 7.22 -15.20
N ILE A 71 17.60 6.45 -15.56
CA ILE A 71 16.68 5.85 -14.58
C ILE A 71 17.46 4.94 -13.62
N GLU A 72 18.50 4.28 -14.10
CA GLU A 72 19.32 3.36 -13.33
C GLU A 72 20.11 4.10 -12.23
N GLU A 73 20.72 5.25 -12.56
CA GLU A 73 21.39 6.12 -11.59
C GLU A 73 20.43 6.61 -10.50
N LEU A 74 19.20 7.02 -10.87
CA LEU A 74 18.16 7.39 -9.91
C LEU A 74 17.81 6.23 -8.97
N LEU A 75 17.69 5.02 -9.51
CA LEU A 75 17.37 3.83 -8.71
C LEU A 75 18.50 3.48 -7.74
N ILE A 76 19.76 3.58 -8.16
CA ILE A 76 20.93 3.33 -7.31
C ILE A 76 21.00 4.37 -6.20
N THR A 77 20.90 5.66 -6.54
CA THR A 77 20.95 6.76 -5.56
C THR A 77 19.85 6.65 -4.53
N GLN A 78 18.60 6.39 -4.97
CA GLN A 78 17.47 6.23 -4.09
C GLN A 78 17.62 5.01 -3.17
N LYS A 79 18.12 3.89 -3.69
CA LYS A 79 18.36 2.67 -2.91
C LYS A 79 19.33 2.92 -1.77
N LEU A 80 20.43 3.61 -2.01
CA LEU A 80 21.43 3.95 -1.00
C LEU A 80 20.85 4.79 0.16
N LYS A 81 19.81 5.58 -0.13
CA LYS A 81 19.13 6.40 0.90
C LYS A 81 18.09 5.61 1.66
N VAL A 82 17.26 4.83 0.97
CA VAL A 82 16.12 4.16 1.56
C VAL A 82 16.54 2.94 2.40
N ASP A 83 17.49 2.13 1.94
CA ASP A 83 17.90 0.90 2.65
C ASP A 83 18.41 1.17 4.06
N LYS A 84 19.04 2.33 4.27
CA LYS A 84 19.55 2.78 5.59
C LYS A 84 18.45 3.04 6.62
N VAL A 85 17.21 3.25 6.16
CA VAL A 85 16.11 3.69 7.04
C VAL A 85 14.96 2.69 7.13
N LEU A 86 14.86 1.74 6.21
CA LEU A 86 13.73 0.77 6.18
C LEU A 86 13.59 -0.07 7.46
N THR A 87 14.70 -0.40 8.12
CA THR A 87 14.67 -1.14 9.39
C THR A 87 14.07 -0.33 10.55
N LYS A 88 13.96 1.00 10.39
CA LYS A 88 13.36 1.90 11.38
C LYS A 88 11.84 1.99 11.29
N ALA A 89 11.25 1.39 10.26
CA ALA A 89 9.81 1.38 10.06
C ALA A 89 9.09 0.69 11.21
N LYS A 90 8.12 1.37 11.80
CA LYS A 90 7.31 0.87 12.93
C LYS A 90 5.93 0.46 12.44
N PRO A 91 5.29 -0.54 13.07
CA PRO A 91 3.91 -0.85 12.77
C PRO A 91 2.98 0.29 13.17
N PHE A 92 1.94 0.51 12.38
CA PHE A 92 0.82 1.34 12.82
C PHE A 92 0.10 0.66 13.99
N LYS A 93 -0.50 1.50 14.85
CA LYS A 93 -1.32 1.02 15.95
C LYS A 93 -2.46 0.15 15.42
N GLY A 94 -2.66 -1.02 16.03
CA GLY A 94 -3.70 -1.98 15.62
C GLY A 94 -3.30 -2.91 14.47
N ALA A 95 -2.17 -2.69 13.79
CA ALA A 95 -1.77 -3.51 12.64
C ALA A 95 -1.52 -4.97 13.03
N ILE A 96 -0.71 -5.21 14.04
CA ILE A 96 -0.36 -6.56 14.51
C ILE A 96 -1.60 -7.28 15.05
N GLU A 97 -2.41 -6.57 15.84
CA GLU A 97 -3.66 -7.07 16.41
C GLU A 97 -4.66 -7.47 15.34
N LEU A 98 -4.81 -6.66 14.28
CA LEU A 98 -5.71 -6.94 13.16
C LEU A 98 -5.29 -8.19 12.39
N ILE A 99 -3.99 -8.33 12.07
CA ILE A 99 -3.47 -9.51 11.37
C ILE A 99 -3.69 -10.77 12.22
N LYS A 100 -3.36 -10.73 13.52
CA LYS A 100 -3.59 -11.84 14.44
C LYS A 100 -5.07 -12.18 14.56
N PHE A 101 -5.94 -11.17 14.62
CA PHE A 101 -7.39 -11.38 14.65
C PHE A 101 -7.88 -12.11 13.40
N CYS A 102 -7.48 -11.67 12.21
CA CYS A 102 -7.86 -12.32 10.95
C CYS A 102 -7.40 -13.79 10.92
N ILE A 103 -6.17 -14.07 11.34
CA ILE A 103 -5.61 -15.44 11.37
C ILE A 103 -6.42 -16.32 12.36
N ASN A 104 -6.67 -15.82 13.57
CA ASN A 104 -7.39 -16.57 14.61
C ASN A 104 -8.84 -16.86 14.20
N THR A 105 -9.46 -15.97 13.44
CA THR A 105 -10.83 -16.14 12.93
C THR A 105 -10.88 -16.83 11.57
N LYS A 106 -9.73 -17.27 11.03
CA LYS A 106 -9.58 -17.89 9.70
C LYS A 106 -10.12 -17.02 8.57
N LEU A 107 -10.12 -15.70 8.74
CA LEU A 107 -10.43 -14.77 7.66
C LEU A 107 -9.24 -14.71 6.70
N PRO A 108 -9.40 -15.06 5.41
CA PRO A 108 -8.32 -15.00 4.44
C PRO A 108 -7.70 -13.61 4.34
N ILE A 109 -6.36 -13.54 4.32
CA ILE A 109 -5.63 -12.29 4.17
C ILE A 109 -4.52 -12.41 3.14
N ALA A 110 -4.23 -11.30 2.45
CA ALA A 110 -3.05 -11.17 1.60
C ALA A 110 -2.33 -9.84 1.85
N LEU A 111 -1.01 -9.86 1.72
CA LEU A 111 -0.19 -8.67 1.63
C LEU A 111 0.00 -8.32 0.15
N VAL A 112 -0.32 -7.10 -0.25
CA VAL A 112 -0.21 -6.61 -1.64
C VAL A 112 0.55 -5.30 -1.64
N THR A 113 1.84 -5.34 -1.92
CA THR A 113 2.73 -4.18 -1.80
C THR A 113 3.49 -3.90 -3.10
N SER A 114 3.76 -2.63 -3.35
CA SER A 114 4.67 -2.18 -4.42
C SER A 114 6.16 -2.35 -4.07
N SER A 115 6.48 -2.74 -2.84
CA SER A 115 7.83 -3.06 -2.40
C SER A 115 8.34 -4.34 -3.08
N SER A 116 9.58 -4.33 -3.55
CA SER A 116 10.24 -5.52 -4.07
C SER A 116 10.50 -6.55 -2.96
N SER A 117 10.80 -7.78 -3.35
CA SER A 117 11.18 -8.87 -2.45
C SER A 117 12.38 -8.49 -1.55
N GLU A 118 13.37 -7.80 -2.11
CA GLU A 118 14.53 -7.31 -1.35
C GLU A 118 14.10 -6.28 -0.28
N SER A 119 13.30 -5.28 -0.66
CA SER A 119 12.79 -4.26 0.26
C SER A 119 11.90 -4.89 1.35
N PHE A 120 11.04 -5.84 0.98
CA PHE A 120 10.22 -6.58 1.93
C PHE A 120 11.08 -7.37 2.93
N LYS A 121 12.15 -8.02 2.48
CA LYS A 121 13.09 -8.76 3.35
C LYS A 121 13.72 -7.84 4.41
N ILE A 122 14.12 -6.62 4.04
CA ILE A 122 14.66 -5.64 4.98
C ILE A 122 13.61 -5.25 6.02
N LYS A 123 12.40 -4.92 5.59
CA LYS A 123 11.28 -4.53 6.48
C LYS A 123 10.86 -5.66 7.41
N SER A 124 10.75 -6.88 6.90
CA SER A 124 10.32 -8.05 7.68
C SER A 124 11.39 -8.54 8.65
N SER A 125 12.68 -8.25 8.43
CA SER A 125 13.72 -8.55 9.41
C SER A 125 13.55 -7.77 10.72
N ALA A 126 13.11 -6.51 10.61
CA ALA A 126 12.79 -5.66 11.77
C ALA A 126 11.34 -5.85 12.28
N ASN A 127 10.47 -6.43 11.45
CA ASN A 127 9.06 -6.66 11.73
C ASN A 127 8.68 -8.12 11.41
N PRO A 128 9.14 -9.13 12.20
CA PRO A 128 8.97 -10.55 11.87
C PRO A 128 7.50 -11.00 11.74
N TRP A 129 6.56 -10.30 12.37
CA TRP A 129 5.12 -10.56 12.26
C TRP A 129 4.57 -10.44 10.83
N LEU A 130 5.27 -9.74 9.92
CA LEU A 130 4.92 -9.70 8.50
C LEU A 130 5.03 -11.08 7.81
N ASN A 131 5.77 -12.01 8.40
CA ASN A 131 5.85 -13.38 7.90
C ASN A 131 4.60 -14.22 8.19
N LEU A 132 3.66 -13.68 8.98
CA LEU A 132 2.36 -14.30 9.23
C LEU A 132 1.46 -14.32 7.98
N PHE A 133 1.71 -13.46 6.99
CA PHE A 133 1.02 -13.55 5.71
C PHE A 133 1.50 -14.77 4.90
N ASN A 134 0.61 -15.71 4.63
CA ASN A 134 0.89 -16.83 3.74
C ASN A 134 0.84 -16.40 2.27
N THR A 135 -0.06 -15.48 1.92
CA THR A 135 -0.18 -14.90 0.58
C THR A 135 0.44 -13.52 0.54
N LYS A 136 1.44 -13.35 -0.32
CA LYS A 136 2.15 -12.10 -0.56
C LYS A 136 2.28 -11.85 -2.06
N VAL A 137 1.87 -10.67 -2.51
CA VAL A 137 2.12 -10.16 -3.86
C VAL A 137 3.03 -8.95 -3.70
N LEU A 138 4.26 -9.08 -4.17
CA LEU A 138 5.31 -8.07 -4.04
C LEU A 138 5.49 -7.32 -5.35
N GLY A 139 6.13 -6.15 -5.32
CA GLY A 139 6.27 -5.28 -6.49
C GLY A 139 7.06 -5.86 -7.66
N ASP A 140 7.82 -6.91 -7.41
CA ASP A 140 8.60 -7.68 -8.39
C ASP A 140 8.01 -9.09 -8.65
N ASP A 141 6.75 -9.34 -8.31
CA ASP A 141 6.07 -10.60 -8.65
C ASP A 141 5.99 -10.73 -10.18
N LYS A 142 6.58 -11.82 -10.71
CA LYS A 142 6.66 -12.09 -12.15
C LYS A 142 5.31 -12.33 -12.84
N PHE A 143 4.25 -12.50 -12.07
CA PHE A 143 2.90 -12.73 -12.60
C PHE A 143 2.06 -11.45 -12.65
N ILE A 144 2.62 -10.29 -12.32
CA ILE A 144 1.99 -8.99 -12.50
C ILE A 144 2.73 -8.21 -13.58
N SER A 145 2.00 -7.69 -14.57
CA SER A 145 2.57 -6.86 -15.64
C SER A 145 2.83 -5.46 -15.13
N ASP A 146 1.81 -4.83 -14.59
CA ASP A 146 1.85 -3.46 -14.13
C ASP A 146 1.59 -3.33 -12.64
N GLY A 147 2.39 -2.46 -11.97
CA GLY A 147 2.16 -2.11 -10.58
C GLY A 147 0.98 -1.14 -10.41
N LYS A 148 0.60 -0.87 -9.15
CA LYS A 148 -0.39 0.14 -8.80
C LYS A 148 -0.11 1.46 -9.56
N PRO A 149 -1.09 2.09 -10.21
CA PRO A 149 -2.54 1.93 -10.07
C PRO A 149 -3.21 0.89 -10.98
N SER A 150 -2.46 -0.01 -11.67
CA SER A 150 -3.07 -1.16 -12.34
C SER A 150 -3.76 -2.07 -11.33
N PRO A 151 -4.88 -2.73 -11.66
CA PRO A 151 -5.52 -3.70 -10.78
C PRO A 151 -4.72 -5.00 -10.60
N ASP A 152 -3.72 -5.25 -11.45
CA ASP A 152 -2.98 -6.51 -11.51
C ASP A 152 -2.51 -7.06 -10.15
N PRO A 153 -1.91 -6.23 -9.25
CA PRO A 153 -1.45 -6.74 -7.95
C PRO A 153 -2.57 -7.29 -7.09
N TYR A 154 -3.73 -6.61 -7.05
CA TYR A 154 -4.88 -7.06 -6.28
C TYR A 154 -5.58 -8.23 -6.94
N LEU A 155 -5.76 -8.22 -8.27
CA LEU A 155 -6.30 -9.37 -9.01
C LEU A 155 -5.44 -10.63 -8.83
N ARG A 156 -4.12 -10.47 -8.77
CA ARG A 156 -3.19 -11.58 -8.48
C ARG A 156 -3.44 -12.18 -7.09
N ALA A 157 -3.58 -11.35 -6.06
CA ALA A 157 -3.84 -11.79 -4.70
C ALA A 157 -5.21 -12.47 -4.57
N LEU A 158 -6.26 -11.88 -5.16
CA LEU A 158 -7.61 -12.43 -5.18
C LEU A 158 -7.64 -13.81 -5.84
N LYS A 159 -6.93 -13.98 -6.96
CA LYS A 159 -6.80 -15.27 -7.65
C LYS A 159 -6.12 -16.32 -6.77
N ILE A 160 -5.08 -15.95 -6.01
CA ILE A 160 -4.39 -16.88 -5.09
C ILE A 160 -5.33 -17.29 -3.94
N LEU A 161 -6.10 -16.35 -3.41
CA LEU A 161 -7.03 -16.62 -2.30
C LEU A 161 -8.32 -17.30 -2.75
N ASP A 162 -8.61 -17.33 -4.05
CA ASP A 162 -9.85 -17.85 -4.65
C ASP A 162 -11.12 -17.21 -4.04
N VAL A 163 -11.16 -15.86 -4.02
CA VAL A 163 -12.24 -15.06 -3.44
C VAL A 163 -12.83 -14.06 -4.44
N ASP A 164 -14.13 -13.72 -4.26
CA ASP A 164 -14.81 -12.70 -5.06
C ASP A 164 -14.25 -11.30 -4.72
N PRO A 165 -13.75 -10.53 -5.71
CA PRO A 165 -13.31 -9.15 -5.49
C PRO A 165 -14.36 -8.28 -4.78
N ARG A 166 -15.63 -8.39 -5.18
CA ARG A 166 -16.74 -7.57 -4.66
C ARG A 166 -17.05 -7.83 -3.18
N LYS A 167 -16.60 -8.97 -2.68
CA LYS A 167 -16.70 -9.38 -1.27
C LYS A 167 -15.38 -9.29 -0.53
N SER A 168 -14.41 -8.63 -1.13
CA SER A 168 -13.08 -8.45 -0.54
C SER A 168 -12.84 -6.99 -0.19
N TRP A 169 -12.14 -6.75 0.93
CA TRP A 169 -11.71 -5.43 1.32
C TRP A 169 -10.25 -5.21 0.97
N VAL A 170 -9.94 -4.03 0.46
CA VAL A 170 -8.57 -3.52 0.29
C VAL A 170 -8.34 -2.41 1.31
N ILE A 171 -7.26 -2.47 2.06
CA ILE A 171 -6.86 -1.39 2.97
C ILE A 171 -5.68 -0.66 2.34
N GLU A 172 -5.86 0.63 2.08
CA GLU A 172 -4.92 1.47 1.35
C GLU A 172 -4.89 2.90 1.88
N ASP A 173 -3.75 3.57 1.70
CA ASP A 173 -3.50 4.93 2.15
C ASP A 173 -3.11 5.90 1.03
N SER A 174 -2.87 5.36 -0.17
CA SER A 174 -2.39 6.09 -1.35
C SER A 174 -3.45 6.17 -2.45
N TYR A 175 -3.37 7.22 -3.29
CA TYR A 175 -4.24 7.34 -4.47
C TYR A 175 -4.01 6.19 -5.46
N ALA A 176 -2.74 5.87 -5.77
CA ALA A 176 -2.42 4.81 -6.73
C ALA A 176 -2.90 3.43 -6.27
N GLY A 177 -2.71 3.09 -4.99
CA GLY A 177 -3.15 1.83 -4.44
C GLY A 177 -4.67 1.74 -4.30
N SER A 178 -5.31 2.83 -3.89
CA SER A 178 -6.79 2.90 -3.83
C SER A 178 -7.43 2.66 -5.20
N ILE A 179 -6.92 3.32 -6.26
CA ILE A 179 -7.38 3.05 -7.65
C ILE A 179 -7.16 1.60 -8.03
N SER A 180 -6.00 1.03 -7.69
CA SER A 180 -5.68 -0.38 -7.99
C SER A 180 -6.72 -1.33 -7.39
N GLY A 181 -7.06 -1.15 -6.11
CA GLY A 181 -8.06 -1.95 -5.41
C GLY A 181 -9.48 -1.76 -5.98
N LEU A 182 -9.88 -0.51 -6.23
CA LEU A 182 -11.20 -0.20 -6.80
C LEU A 182 -11.36 -0.72 -8.22
N LYS A 183 -10.32 -0.64 -9.07
CA LYS A 183 -10.31 -1.23 -10.42
C LYS A 183 -10.31 -2.76 -10.40
N ALA A 184 -9.80 -3.38 -9.34
CA ALA A 184 -9.94 -4.81 -9.09
C ALA A 184 -11.34 -5.19 -8.57
N GLU A 185 -12.28 -4.24 -8.53
CA GLU A 185 -13.65 -4.37 -8.04
C GLU A 185 -13.81 -4.58 -6.51
N CYS A 186 -12.74 -4.44 -5.74
CA CYS A 186 -12.78 -4.54 -4.28
C CYS A 186 -13.48 -3.35 -3.62
N ASN A 187 -13.85 -3.54 -2.35
CA ASN A 187 -14.28 -2.47 -1.47
C ASN A 187 -13.05 -1.85 -0.78
N LEU A 188 -12.96 -0.54 -0.76
CA LEU A 188 -11.83 0.21 -0.24
C LEU A 188 -12.07 0.67 1.20
N MET A 189 -11.19 0.26 2.12
CA MET A 189 -10.97 0.87 3.42
C MET A 189 -9.85 1.87 3.29
N PHE A 190 -10.18 3.16 3.14
CA PHE A 190 -9.19 4.22 2.94
C PHE A 190 -8.60 4.68 4.27
N PHE A 191 -7.35 4.32 4.52
CA PHE A 191 -6.60 4.61 5.73
C PHE A 191 -5.65 5.79 5.52
N SER A 192 -6.19 6.99 5.41
CA SER A 192 -5.39 8.21 5.28
C SER A 192 -6.13 9.42 5.85
N LYS A 193 -5.36 10.43 6.27
CA LYS A 193 -5.88 11.74 6.68
C LYS A 193 -6.09 12.70 5.50
N ASP A 194 -5.66 12.31 4.32
CA ASP A 194 -5.72 13.14 3.11
C ASP A 194 -7.15 13.17 2.55
N ILE A 195 -7.85 14.27 2.84
CA ILE A 195 -9.24 14.49 2.40
C ILE A 195 -9.31 14.81 0.90
N GLU A 196 -8.28 15.38 0.31
CA GLU A 196 -8.26 15.72 -1.12
C GLU A 196 -8.21 14.42 -1.95
N ILE A 197 -7.37 13.47 -1.54
CA ILE A 197 -7.34 12.14 -2.16
C ILE A 197 -8.69 11.43 -2.00
N LEU A 198 -9.28 11.45 -0.80
CA LEU A 198 -10.58 10.84 -0.55
C LEU A 198 -11.66 11.43 -1.47
N ASN A 199 -11.76 12.75 -1.56
CA ASN A 199 -12.74 13.43 -2.41
C ASN A 199 -12.53 13.07 -3.89
N LYS A 200 -11.28 12.99 -4.33
CA LYS A 200 -10.97 12.59 -5.70
C LYS A 200 -11.43 11.16 -6.00
N LEU A 201 -11.19 10.23 -5.09
CA LEU A 201 -11.64 8.84 -5.22
C LEU A 201 -13.17 8.73 -5.25
N ILE A 202 -13.88 9.48 -4.39
CA ILE A 202 -15.35 9.51 -4.35
C ILE A 202 -15.94 10.07 -5.66
N ASN A 203 -15.28 11.04 -6.28
CA ASN A 203 -15.72 11.60 -7.56
C ASN A 203 -15.46 10.68 -8.75
N GLU A 204 -14.45 9.81 -8.67
CA GLU A 204 -14.07 8.92 -9.78
C GLU A 204 -14.71 7.53 -9.68
N PHE A 205 -15.11 7.09 -8.48
CA PHE A 205 -15.63 5.74 -8.21
C PHE A 205 -16.93 5.77 -7.41
N ASN A 206 -17.63 4.63 -7.37
CA ASN A 206 -18.83 4.50 -6.55
C ASN A 206 -18.51 4.70 -5.06
N GLN A 207 -19.10 5.73 -4.46
CA GLN A 207 -18.91 6.09 -3.05
C GLN A 207 -19.25 4.93 -2.08
N GLU A 208 -20.20 4.06 -2.43
CA GLU A 208 -20.60 2.93 -1.59
C GLU A 208 -19.48 1.90 -1.40
N LYS A 209 -18.52 1.87 -2.34
CA LYS A 209 -17.31 1.02 -2.26
C LYS A 209 -16.18 1.63 -1.45
N ILE A 210 -16.34 2.83 -0.90
CA ILE A 210 -15.26 3.58 -0.24
C ILE A 210 -15.66 3.92 1.19
N GLN A 211 -14.92 3.37 2.14
CA GLN A 211 -15.08 3.66 3.56
C GLN A 211 -13.78 4.26 4.11
N LYS A 212 -13.85 5.48 4.63
CA LYS A 212 -12.72 6.05 5.38
C LYS A 212 -12.62 5.40 6.76
N ILE A 213 -11.41 5.02 7.15
CA ILE A 213 -11.06 4.58 8.50
C ILE A 213 -9.92 5.45 9.03
N ASN A 214 -9.86 5.66 10.35
CA ASN A 214 -8.83 6.47 11.00
C ASN A 214 -7.86 5.62 11.84
N ASP A 215 -8.29 4.42 12.21
CA ASP A 215 -7.52 3.47 13.01
C ASP A 215 -7.85 2.03 12.56
N LEU A 216 -6.84 1.18 12.47
CA LEU A 216 -7.03 -0.22 12.06
C LEU A 216 -7.87 -1.03 13.08
N SER A 217 -7.95 -0.59 14.32
CA SER A 217 -8.82 -1.21 15.33
C SER A 217 -10.32 -1.04 15.03
N GLU A 218 -10.71 -0.06 14.22
CA GLU A 218 -12.09 0.09 13.76
C GLU A 218 -12.55 -1.15 12.99
N ILE A 219 -11.65 -1.74 12.21
CA ILE A 219 -11.92 -2.97 11.45
C ILE A 219 -12.16 -4.14 12.41
N ILE A 220 -11.31 -4.30 13.43
CA ILE A 220 -11.47 -5.37 14.43
C ILE A 220 -12.82 -5.24 15.14
N TYR A 221 -13.15 -4.01 15.57
CA TYR A 221 -14.41 -3.73 16.26
C TYR A 221 -15.60 -4.09 15.38
N TYR A 222 -15.58 -3.69 14.11
CA TYR A 222 -16.65 -3.99 13.16
C TYR A 222 -16.80 -5.50 12.92
N LEU A 223 -15.68 -6.20 12.68
CA LEU A 223 -15.70 -7.64 12.44
C LEU A 223 -16.25 -8.41 13.66
N LYS A 224 -15.93 -7.99 14.88
CA LYS A 224 -16.47 -8.58 16.11
C LYS A 224 -17.97 -8.39 16.25
N LEU A 225 -18.48 -7.19 15.97
CA LEU A 225 -19.91 -6.90 16.10
C LEU A 225 -20.79 -7.74 15.18
N TYR A 226 -20.30 -8.01 13.95
CA TYR A 226 -21.15 -8.62 12.91
C TYR A 226 -20.85 -10.11 12.66
N LYS A 227 -19.69 -10.63 13.10
CA LYS A 227 -19.39 -12.06 13.02
C LYS A 227 -19.74 -12.85 14.30
N GLY A 228 -20.14 -12.17 15.38
CA GLY A 228 -20.50 -12.84 16.63
C GLY A 228 -19.32 -13.52 17.34
N PHE A 229 -18.09 -12.97 17.17
CA PHE A 229 -16.89 -13.43 17.87
C PHE A 229 -16.71 -12.81 19.25
#